data_906f7a6c569f5749804628efa25c3638
#
_entry.id   906f7a6c569f5749804628efa25c3638
#
_cell.length_a   1.000
_cell.length_b   1.000
_cell.length_c   1.000
_cell.angle_alpha   90.00
_cell.angle_beta   90.00
_cell.angle_gamma   90.00
#
_symmetry.space_group_name_H-M   'P 1'
#
loop_
_entity.id
_entity.type
_entity.pdbx_description
1 polymer ?
#
loop_
_entity_poly.entity_id
_entity_poly.type
_entity_poly.pdbx_seq_one_letter_code
_entity_poly.pdbx_strand_id
1 'polypeptide(L)'
;MTQRPAGDREHQPTNTANVSIISSAAVTGSRIILSGEVDRAFGMPVGKLRSRAGIESLAYVAEGENELTLAATAAQEALRAASCETQALDWIVATSETHHDYPSLSAQLHSRLLVRENCGALDVGGACLGLLNALAVTQSLIGSGQAQTVAVVTADVHSRALTPSRVAGEFGGLFGDGASAFILRSTANNYSGKGYGLGEFLFGCAGQYAAAIQVSESKDGRLGVKFDGEALSRAAITRMEKVITSVELRSGIARGSVGGFATHQPNPRLVALLAKQCGVSLSTFPPIARVSGNLGSFTCGGALHEALRSASRQPRGARRPIFLASLGPGLLFGGGWLIPHDGAVRPAASSRSKPNPLGHPAARDCEPKLPNKN
;
A
#
# COMPACT_ATOMS: atom_id res chain seq x y z
N MET A 1 5.42 44.37 14.25
CA MET A 1 4.55 43.64 13.27
C MET A 1 4.31 42.24 13.82
N THR A 2 3.18 42.04 14.43
CA THR A 2 2.77 40.76 15.05
C THR A 2 2.27 39.83 13.95
N GLN A 3 3.03 38.76 13.65
CA GLN A 3 2.55 37.68 12.77
C GLN A 3 1.38 36.97 13.46
N ARG A 4 0.22 36.96 12.78
CA ARG A 4 -0.91 36.11 13.17
C ARG A 4 -0.49 34.64 13.03
N PRO A 5 -0.84 33.74 13.98
CA PRO A 5 -0.64 32.31 13.80
C PRO A 5 -1.43 31.84 12.56
N ALA A 6 -0.81 30.97 11.76
CA ALA A 6 -1.47 30.32 10.62
C ALA A 6 -2.68 29.56 11.15
N GLY A 7 -3.88 30.07 10.86
CA GLY A 7 -5.13 29.44 11.25
C GLY A 7 -5.23 28.05 10.63
N ASP A 8 -5.70 27.10 11.41
CA ASP A 8 -6.10 25.78 10.98
C ASP A 8 -7.03 25.98 9.75
N ARG A 9 -6.58 25.52 8.59
CA ARG A 9 -7.46 25.46 7.43
C ARG A 9 -8.52 24.42 7.79
N GLU A 10 -9.75 24.89 8.02
CA GLU A 10 -10.90 23.99 8.08
C GLU A 10 -10.91 23.18 6.78
N HIS A 11 -10.56 21.92 6.88
CA HIS A 11 -10.63 20.99 5.77
C HIS A 11 -12.12 20.70 5.55
N GLN A 12 -12.74 21.42 4.62
CA GLN A 12 -14.07 21.04 4.15
C GLN A 12 -13.95 19.63 3.57
N PRO A 13 -14.84 18.69 3.94
CA PRO A 13 -14.81 17.35 3.38
C PRO A 13 -14.97 17.47 1.86
N THR A 14 -13.89 17.25 1.13
CA THR A 14 -13.96 17.14 -0.32
C THR A 14 -14.93 16.01 -0.63
N ASN A 15 -15.84 16.22 -1.57
CA ASN A 15 -16.82 15.23 -1.98
C ASN A 15 -16.08 14.05 -2.66
N THR A 16 -15.45 13.21 -1.84
CA THR A 16 -14.57 12.11 -2.25
C THR A 16 -15.33 10.92 -2.84
N ALA A 17 -16.67 10.94 -2.78
CA ALA A 17 -17.54 9.85 -3.22
C ALA A 17 -17.57 9.62 -4.74
N ASN A 18 -16.86 10.43 -5.53
CA ASN A 18 -16.93 10.39 -6.98
C ASN A 18 -15.88 9.50 -7.66
N VAL A 19 -15.09 8.77 -6.91
CA VAL A 19 -14.05 7.86 -7.44
C VAL A 19 -14.23 6.47 -6.84
N SER A 20 -14.28 5.45 -7.68
CA SER A 20 -14.51 4.08 -7.22
C SER A 20 -13.54 3.08 -7.83
N ILE A 21 -13.14 2.11 -7.02
CA ILE A 21 -12.54 0.87 -7.49
C ILE A 21 -13.68 -0.01 -8.03
N ILE A 22 -13.65 -0.28 -9.32
CA ILE A 22 -14.67 -1.10 -10.01
C ILE A 22 -14.22 -2.54 -10.24
N SER A 23 -12.91 -2.78 -10.23
CA SER A 23 -12.32 -4.13 -10.29
C SER A 23 -10.92 -4.15 -9.71
N SER A 24 -10.44 -5.34 -9.43
CA SER A 24 -9.07 -5.57 -8.97
C SER A 24 -8.57 -6.96 -9.38
N ALA A 25 -7.26 -7.10 -9.52
CA ALA A 25 -6.57 -8.38 -9.67
C ALA A 25 -5.27 -8.38 -8.88
N ALA A 26 -4.79 -9.56 -8.53
CA ALA A 26 -3.53 -9.77 -7.85
C ALA A 26 -2.88 -11.06 -8.35
N VAL A 27 -1.61 -11.00 -8.67
CA VAL A 27 -0.79 -12.13 -9.12
C VAL A 27 0.49 -12.18 -8.31
N THR A 28 0.99 -13.36 -8.02
CA THR A 28 2.29 -13.58 -7.37
C THR A 28 3.25 -14.26 -8.33
N GLY A 29 4.53 -14.23 -8.02
CA GLY A 29 5.50 -15.07 -8.72
C GLY A 29 5.05 -16.54 -8.72
N SER A 30 5.28 -17.25 -9.81
CA SER A 30 4.72 -18.60 -10.02
C SER A 30 5.47 -19.71 -9.27
N ARG A 31 6.67 -19.44 -8.74
CA ARG A 31 7.47 -20.40 -7.96
C ARG A 31 7.19 -20.23 -6.48
N ILE A 32 6.62 -21.25 -5.87
CA ILE A 32 6.42 -21.30 -4.42
C ILE A 32 7.63 -21.97 -3.76
N ILE A 33 8.31 -21.24 -2.89
CA ILE A 33 9.50 -21.69 -2.17
C ILE A 33 9.14 -21.82 -0.68
N LEU A 34 9.41 -22.97 -0.08
CA LEU A 34 9.15 -23.17 1.35
C LEU A 34 10.12 -22.33 2.20
N SER A 35 9.62 -21.76 3.29
CA SER A 35 10.43 -20.93 4.17
C SER A 35 11.72 -21.58 4.66
N GLY A 36 11.73 -22.91 4.89
CA GLY A 36 12.94 -23.63 5.27
C GLY A 36 13.99 -23.73 4.16
N GLU A 37 13.62 -23.63 2.90
CA GLU A 37 14.55 -23.54 1.77
C GLU A 37 15.17 -22.14 1.70
N VAL A 38 14.35 -21.10 1.91
CA VAL A 38 14.80 -19.71 2.00
C VAL A 38 15.74 -19.52 3.18
N ASP A 39 15.41 -20.10 4.37
CA ASP A 39 16.28 -20.07 5.54
C ASP A 39 17.70 -20.58 5.20
N ARG A 40 17.79 -21.74 4.53
CA ARG A 40 19.07 -22.31 4.11
C ARG A 40 19.81 -21.43 3.10
N ALA A 41 19.10 -20.93 2.08
CA ALA A 41 19.68 -20.09 1.04
C ALA A 41 20.29 -18.80 1.61
N PHE A 42 19.66 -18.19 2.62
CA PHE A 42 20.12 -16.96 3.28
C PHE A 42 21.00 -17.21 4.53
N GLY A 43 21.49 -18.44 4.74
CA GLY A 43 22.39 -18.76 5.85
C GLY A 43 21.72 -18.68 7.22
N MET A 44 20.42 -18.91 7.30
CA MET A 44 19.65 -18.89 8.54
C MET A 44 19.37 -20.32 9.06
N PRO A 45 19.18 -20.50 10.38
CA PRO A 45 18.67 -21.76 10.92
C PRO A 45 17.30 -22.11 10.30
N VAL A 46 17.15 -23.34 9.83
CA VAL A 46 15.91 -23.84 9.24
C VAL A 46 14.74 -23.71 10.23
N GLY A 47 13.64 -23.16 9.77
CA GLY A 47 12.46 -22.87 10.58
C GLY A 47 12.44 -21.46 11.19
N LYS A 48 13.48 -20.64 10.96
CA LYS A 48 13.55 -19.28 11.49
C LYS A 48 12.43 -18.38 10.96
N LEU A 49 12.23 -18.32 9.65
CA LEU A 49 11.16 -17.52 9.03
C LEU A 49 9.77 -17.95 9.53
N ARG A 50 9.54 -19.26 9.63
CA ARG A 50 8.28 -19.79 10.15
C ARG A 50 8.08 -19.44 11.63
N SER A 51 9.08 -19.66 12.47
CA SER A 51 8.96 -19.47 13.92
C SER A 51 9.01 -18.00 14.34
N ARG A 52 9.79 -17.15 13.67
CA ARG A 52 9.98 -15.74 14.05
C ARG A 52 9.05 -14.80 13.30
N ALA A 53 8.84 -15.01 12.00
CA ALA A 53 8.00 -14.16 11.16
C ALA A 53 6.60 -14.74 10.92
N GLY A 54 6.39 -16.04 11.02
CA GLY A 54 5.14 -16.73 10.70
C GLY A 54 4.97 -16.99 9.20
N ILE A 55 6.02 -16.85 8.40
CA ILE A 55 6.03 -17.08 6.95
C ILE A 55 6.21 -18.59 6.69
N GLU A 56 5.28 -19.19 5.97
CA GLU A 56 5.31 -20.62 5.63
C GLU A 56 5.97 -20.87 4.28
N SER A 57 5.74 -19.98 3.32
CA SER A 57 6.32 -20.01 1.98
C SER A 57 6.46 -18.60 1.43
N LEU A 58 7.21 -18.46 0.36
CA LEU A 58 7.37 -17.24 -0.41
C LEU A 58 7.03 -17.52 -1.87
N ALA A 59 6.49 -16.51 -2.55
CA ALA A 59 6.25 -16.56 -3.98
C ALA A 59 7.39 -15.84 -4.70
N TYR A 60 8.10 -16.53 -5.57
CA TYR A 60 9.20 -16.00 -6.37
C TYR A 60 8.87 -16.08 -7.85
N VAL A 61 9.39 -15.15 -8.63
CA VAL A 61 9.28 -15.20 -10.08
C VAL A 61 10.01 -16.40 -10.66
N ALA A 62 9.43 -16.98 -11.71
CA ALA A 62 10.08 -17.96 -12.57
C ALA A 62 10.90 -17.27 -13.68
N GLU A 63 11.54 -18.07 -14.50
CA GLU A 63 12.18 -17.58 -15.74
C GLU A 63 11.13 -16.93 -16.66
N GLY A 64 11.45 -15.75 -17.21
CA GLY A 64 10.54 -14.97 -18.04
C GLY A 64 9.55 -14.08 -17.27
N GLU A 65 9.39 -14.27 -15.97
CA GLU A 65 8.59 -13.36 -15.14
C GLU A 65 9.47 -12.20 -14.62
N ASN A 66 8.89 -11.01 -14.56
CA ASN A 66 9.48 -9.79 -13.98
C ASN A 66 8.39 -8.81 -13.57
N GLU A 67 8.75 -7.62 -13.09
CA GLU A 67 7.80 -6.58 -12.68
C GLU A 67 6.80 -6.27 -13.79
N LEU A 68 7.29 -6.08 -15.03
CA LEU A 68 6.44 -5.74 -16.17
C LEU A 68 5.46 -6.86 -16.54
N THR A 69 5.91 -8.11 -16.55
CA THR A 69 5.04 -9.26 -16.89
C THR A 69 3.98 -9.50 -15.85
N LEU A 70 4.32 -9.43 -14.54
CA LEU A 70 3.36 -9.54 -13.45
C LEU A 70 2.37 -8.37 -13.46
N ALA A 71 2.87 -7.14 -13.61
CA ALA A 71 2.06 -5.93 -13.68
C ALA A 71 1.07 -5.97 -14.85
N ALA A 72 1.54 -6.39 -16.05
CA ALA A 72 0.68 -6.51 -17.22
C ALA A 72 -0.40 -7.57 -17.03
N THR A 73 -0.05 -8.73 -16.45
CA THR A 73 -1.02 -9.79 -16.15
C THR A 73 -2.09 -9.28 -15.18
N ALA A 74 -1.69 -8.66 -14.07
CA ALA A 74 -2.63 -8.10 -13.11
C ALA A 74 -3.53 -7.03 -13.74
N ALA A 75 -2.96 -6.12 -14.55
CA ALA A 75 -3.73 -5.08 -15.23
C ALA A 75 -4.75 -5.65 -16.22
N GLN A 76 -4.34 -6.63 -17.05
CA GLN A 76 -5.24 -7.29 -18.01
C GLN A 76 -6.38 -8.04 -17.31
N GLU A 77 -6.09 -8.72 -16.19
CA GLU A 77 -7.14 -9.39 -15.41
C GLU A 77 -8.12 -8.40 -14.77
N ALA A 78 -7.60 -7.30 -14.21
CA ALA A 78 -8.44 -6.24 -13.64
C ALA A 78 -9.31 -5.57 -14.71
N LEU A 79 -8.76 -5.26 -15.89
CA LEU A 79 -9.50 -4.70 -17.04
C LEU A 79 -10.60 -5.65 -17.51
N ARG A 80 -10.28 -6.95 -17.65
CA ARG A 80 -11.27 -7.97 -18.02
C ARG A 80 -12.39 -8.07 -17.00
N ALA A 81 -12.05 -8.06 -15.70
CA ALA A 81 -13.05 -8.09 -14.62
C ALA A 81 -13.93 -6.82 -14.57
N ALA A 82 -13.42 -5.69 -15.05
CA ALA A 82 -14.16 -4.43 -15.20
C ALA A 82 -14.99 -4.38 -16.50
N SER A 83 -14.85 -5.33 -17.41
CA SER A 83 -15.32 -5.21 -18.80
C SER A 83 -14.88 -3.88 -19.42
N CYS A 84 -13.60 -3.53 -19.22
CA CYS A 84 -13.00 -2.25 -19.64
C CYS A 84 -11.92 -2.52 -20.67
N GLU A 85 -12.09 -1.93 -21.85
CA GLU A 85 -11.07 -1.98 -22.90
C GLU A 85 -9.86 -1.14 -22.54
N THR A 86 -8.67 -1.55 -22.98
CA THR A 86 -7.42 -0.81 -22.72
C THR A 86 -7.49 0.62 -23.29
N GLN A 87 -8.20 0.80 -24.41
CA GLN A 87 -8.38 2.09 -25.07
C GLN A 87 -9.26 3.07 -24.25
N ALA A 88 -9.98 2.59 -23.24
CA ALA A 88 -10.78 3.44 -22.34
C ALA A 88 -9.95 4.03 -21.17
N LEU A 89 -8.69 3.64 -21.02
CA LEU A 89 -7.82 4.18 -19.99
C LEU A 89 -7.37 5.59 -20.32
N ASP A 90 -7.49 6.49 -19.35
CA ASP A 90 -6.95 7.85 -19.41
C ASP A 90 -5.55 7.94 -18.80
N TRP A 91 -5.28 7.11 -17.78
CA TRP A 91 -3.98 7.06 -17.11
C TRP A 91 -3.63 5.65 -16.63
N ILE A 92 -2.33 5.38 -16.63
CA ILE A 92 -1.70 4.28 -15.90
C ILE A 92 -0.85 4.90 -14.79
N VAL A 93 -1.18 4.61 -13.54
CA VAL A 93 -0.40 5.03 -12.36
C VAL A 93 0.23 3.79 -11.75
N ALA A 94 1.55 3.69 -11.83
CA ALA A 94 2.31 2.55 -11.34
C ALA A 94 3.11 2.87 -10.08
N THR A 95 3.42 1.86 -9.28
CA THR A 95 4.37 1.94 -8.17
C THR A 95 5.16 0.64 -8.07
N SER A 96 6.46 0.76 -7.81
CA SER A 96 7.36 -0.37 -7.59
C SER A 96 8.48 0.03 -6.63
N GLU A 97 8.94 -0.91 -5.81
CA GLU A 97 10.15 -0.79 -5.00
C GLU A 97 11.39 -1.35 -5.70
N THR A 98 11.19 -2.17 -6.73
CA THR A 98 12.27 -2.96 -7.36
C THR A 98 12.54 -2.58 -8.80
N HIS A 99 11.62 -1.91 -9.48
CA HIS A 99 11.82 -1.43 -10.85
C HIS A 99 12.57 -0.10 -10.86
N HIS A 100 13.83 -0.12 -11.23
CA HIS A 100 14.71 1.05 -11.28
C HIS A 100 15.18 1.38 -12.70
N ASP A 101 14.71 0.63 -13.71
CA ASP A 101 15.11 0.78 -15.11
C ASP A 101 14.36 1.91 -15.80
N TYR A 102 14.89 2.34 -16.95
CA TYR A 102 14.22 3.21 -17.91
C TYR A 102 13.84 2.40 -19.15
N PRO A 103 12.66 2.64 -19.74
CA PRO A 103 11.57 3.54 -19.30
C PRO A 103 10.93 3.11 -17.98
N SER A 104 10.17 4.04 -17.34
CA SER A 104 9.41 3.75 -16.09
C SER A 104 8.42 2.60 -16.29
N LEU A 105 8.01 1.96 -15.19
CA LEU A 105 7.07 0.83 -15.23
C LEU A 105 5.75 1.19 -15.91
N SER A 106 5.20 2.38 -15.62
CA SER A 106 3.96 2.87 -16.25
C SER A 106 4.11 3.04 -17.77
N ALA A 107 5.25 3.57 -18.24
CA ALA A 107 5.52 3.74 -19.67
C ALA A 107 5.70 2.39 -20.38
N GLN A 108 6.35 1.42 -19.74
CA GLN A 108 6.45 0.06 -20.28
C GLN A 108 5.09 -0.64 -20.33
N LEU A 109 4.25 -0.45 -19.29
CA LEU A 109 2.87 -0.95 -19.26
C LEU A 109 2.01 -0.32 -20.36
N HIS A 110 2.18 0.98 -20.62
CA HIS A 110 1.50 1.68 -21.70
C HIS A 110 1.72 0.97 -23.03
N SER A 111 2.96 0.67 -23.36
CA SER A 111 3.32 -0.09 -24.56
C SER A 111 2.80 -1.54 -24.52
N ARG A 112 2.96 -2.22 -23.39
CA ARG A 112 2.61 -3.63 -23.24
C ARG A 112 1.11 -3.90 -23.32
N LEU A 113 0.29 -2.97 -22.83
CA LEU A 113 -1.17 -3.03 -22.84
C LEU A 113 -1.77 -2.48 -24.14
N LEU A 114 -0.95 -1.90 -25.02
CA LEU A 114 -1.38 -1.28 -26.28
C LEU A 114 -2.50 -0.25 -26.06
N VAL A 115 -2.33 0.63 -25.08
CA VAL A 115 -3.30 1.70 -24.82
C VAL A 115 -3.17 2.83 -25.84
N ARG A 116 -4.14 3.73 -25.90
CA ARG A 116 -4.12 4.87 -26.82
C ARG A 116 -2.98 5.84 -26.49
N GLU A 117 -2.45 6.53 -27.51
CA GLU A 117 -1.29 7.43 -27.38
C GLU A 117 -1.48 8.54 -26.34
N ASN A 118 -2.69 9.07 -26.22
CA ASN A 118 -3.02 10.12 -25.26
C ASN A 118 -3.40 9.60 -23.85
N CYS A 119 -3.14 8.34 -23.53
CA CYS A 119 -3.21 7.82 -22.16
C CYS A 119 -1.95 8.27 -21.40
N GLY A 120 -2.14 8.93 -20.26
CA GLY A 120 -1.03 9.35 -19.40
C GLY A 120 -0.36 8.17 -18.70
N ALA A 121 0.94 8.30 -18.38
CA ALA A 121 1.71 7.31 -17.65
C ALA A 121 2.52 7.99 -16.54
N LEU A 122 2.41 7.49 -15.29
CA LEU A 122 3.04 8.07 -14.11
C LEU A 122 3.48 6.99 -13.13
N ASP A 123 4.74 7.03 -12.71
CA ASP A 123 5.21 6.22 -11.58
C ASP A 123 5.20 7.04 -10.29
N VAL A 124 4.68 6.46 -9.21
CA VAL A 124 4.55 7.08 -7.88
C VAL A 124 5.38 6.29 -6.88
N GLY A 125 6.28 6.98 -6.18
CA GLY A 125 7.12 6.37 -5.15
C GLY A 125 6.41 6.26 -3.79
N GLY A 126 7.15 5.70 -2.80
CA GLY A 126 6.71 5.58 -1.41
C GLY A 126 6.96 4.20 -0.81
N ALA A 127 7.70 3.35 -1.52
CA ALA A 127 7.98 1.98 -1.11
C ALA A 127 6.67 1.27 -0.71
N CYS A 128 6.63 0.58 0.43
CA CYS A 128 5.43 -0.14 0.88
C CYS A 128 4.16 0.74 1.06
N LEU A 129 4.29 2.08 1.07
CA LEU A 129 3.17 3.03 1.04
C LEU A 129 2.71 3.34 -0.39
N GLY A 130 3.45 2.90 -1.41
CA GLY A 130 3.26 3.27 -2.82
C GLY A 130 1.83 3.11 -3.32
N LEU A 131 1.14 2.01 -2.98
CA LEU A 131 -0.26 1.84 -3.36
C LEU A 131 -1.17 2.97 -2.86
N LEU A 132 -1.04 3.38 -1.59
CA LEU A 132 -1.88 4.43 -1.05
C LEU A 132 -1.58 5.78 -1.71
N ASN A 133 -0.30 6.05 -1.98
CA ASN A 133 0.11 7.24 -2.74
C ASN A 133 -0.49 7.23 -4.16
N ALA A 134 -0.43 6.09 -4.86
CA ALA A 134 -0.98 5.94 -6.20
C ALA A 134 -2.51 6.10 -6.22
N LEU A 135 -3.23 5.55 -5.22
CA LEU A 135 -4.67 5.73 -5.07
C LEU A 135 -5.04 7.19 -4.81
N ALA A 136 -4.30 7.90 -3.96
CA ALA A 136 -4.54 9.32 -3.65
C ALA A 136 -4.27 10.22 -4.87
N VAL A 137 -3.19 9.97 -5.63
CA VAL A 137 -2.91 10.66 -6.89
C VAL A 137 -4.03 10.40 -7.89
N THR A 138 -4.46 9.16 -8.05
CA THR A 138 -5.57 8.78 -8.94
C THR A 138 -6.88 9.46 -8.54
N GLN A 139 -7.17 9.53 -7.23
CA GLN A 139 -8.34 10.25 -6.73
C GLN A 139 -8.29 11.72 -7.13
N SER A 140 -7.12 12.35 -7.09
CA SER A 140 -6.92 13.74 -7.51
C SER A 140 -7.07 13.92 -9.02
N LEU A 141 -6.52 13.03 -9.84
CA LEU A 141 -6.67 13.06 -11.31
C LEU A 141 -8.13 12.93 -11.74
N ILE A 142 -8.88 12.01 -11.14
CA ILE A 142 -10.31 11.85 -11.44
C ILE A 142 -11.12 13.00 -10.85
N GLY A 143 -10.84 13.39 -9.62
CA GLY A 143 -11.55 14.46 -8.92
C GLY A 143 -11.43 15.83 -9.58
N SER A 144 -10.30 16.12 -10.26
CA SER A 144 -10.06 17.34 -11.03
C SER A 144 -10.62 17.27 -12.47
N GLY A 145 -11.18 16.12 -12.88
CA GLY A 145 -11.68 15.92 -14.24
C GLY A 145 -10.61 15.62 -15.30
N GLN A 146 -9.34 15.43 -14.91
CA GLN A 146 -8.25 15.07 -15.82
C GLN A 146 -8.34 13.62 -16.30
N ALA A 147 -9.09 12.77 -15.60
CA ALA A 147 -9.30 11.37 -15.95
C ALA A 147 -10.72 10.92 -15.61
N GLN A 148 -11.21 9.94 -16.36
CA GLN A 148 -12.45 9.21 -16.06
C GLN A 148 -12.16 7.77 -15.63
N THR A 149 -11.14 7.14 -16.22
CA THR A 149 -10.78 5.75 -15.96
C THR A 149 -9.25 5.63 -15.83
N VAL A 150 -8.80 5.09 -14.71
CA VAL A 150 -7.38 4.95 -14.39
C VAL A 150 -7.07 3.52 -13.96
N ALA A 151 -5.97 2.96 -14.45
CA ALA A 151 -5.37 1.73 -13.94
C ALA A 151 -4.29 2.09 -12.90
N VAL A 152 -4.47 1.66 -11.65
CA VAL A 152 -3.43 1.72 -10.61
C VAL A 152 -2.78 0.35 -10.51
N VAL A 153 -1.45 0.29 -10.62
CA VAL A 153 -0.70 -0.97 -10.66
C VAL A 153 0.46 -0.95 -9.67
N THR A 154 0.61 -2.02 -8.89
CA THR A 154 1.80 -2.26 -8.07
C THR A 154 2.55 -3.48 -8.59
N ALA A 155 3.88 -3.46 -8.61
CA ALA A 155 4.65 -4.66 -8.96
C ALA A 155 6.04 -4.63 -8.33
N ASP A 156 6.37 -5.67 -7.59
CA ASP A 156 7.65 -5.81 -6.90
C ASP A 156 8.24 -7.20 -7.12
N VAL A 157 9.53 -7.28 -7.48
CA VAL A 157 10.30 -8.52 -7.66
C VAL A 157 11.55 -8.47 -6.79
N HIS A 158 11.37 -8.72 -5.50
CA HIS A 158 12.44 -8.66 -4.51
C HIS A 158 13.41 -9.84 -4.63
N SER A 159 12.94 -11.01 -5.08
CA SER A 159 13.79 -12.22 -5.18
C SER A 159 15.01 -12.05 -6.08
N ARG A 160 14.95 -11.12 -7.05
CA ARG A 160 16.08 -10.76 -7.92
C ARG A 160 16.95 -9.65 -7.35
N ALA A 161 16.33 -8.69 -6.65
CA ALA A 161 17.05 -7.58 -6.04
C ALA A 161 17.79 -8.00 -4.76
N LEU A 162 17.19 -8.87 -3.94
CA LEU A 162 17.66 -9.31 -2.63
C LEU A 162 18.13 -10.77 -2.67
N THR A 163 19.05 -11.10 -3.58
CA THR A 163 19.61 -12.47 -3.67
C THR A 163 20.55 -12.77 -2.48
N PRO A 164 20.75 -14.05 -2.09
CA PRO A 164 21.68 -14.42 -1.03
C PRO A 164 23.13 -13.97 -1.26
N SER A 165 23.55 -13.77 -2.52
CA SER A 165 24.86 -13.22 -2.88
C SER A 165 24.97 -11.72 -2.61
N ARG A 166 23.86 -10.97 -2.66
CA ARG A 166 23.83 -9.53 -2.41
C ARG A 166 23.56 -9.17 -0.97
N VAL A 167 22.69 -9.92 -0.28
CA VAL A 167 22.32 -9.67 1.12
C VAL A 167 22.18 -10.97 1.88
N ALA A 168 22.77 -11.07 3.05
CA ALA A 168 22.68 -12.23 3.92
C ALA A 168 21.64 -12.02 5.04
N GLY A 169 21.15 -13.12 5.60
CA GLY A 169 20.32 -13.11 6.79
C GLY A 169 18.85 -12.83 6.56
N GLU A 170 18.17 -12.47 7.63
CA GLU A 170 16.71 -12.43 7.68
C GLU A 170 16.08 -11.41 6.71
N PHE A 171 16.70 -10.24 6.56
CA PHE A 171 16.15 -9.18 5.74
C PHE A 171 15.90 -9.65 4.29
N GLY A 172 16.88 -10.26 3.63
CA GLY A 172 16.72 -10.75 2.26
C GLY A 172 15.69 -11.86 2.12
N GLY A 173 15.59 -12.71 3.15
CA GLY A 173 14.68 -13.86 3.16
C GLY A 173 13.22 -13.53 3.50
N LEU A 174 12.87 -12.26 3.83
CA LEU A 174 11.49 -11.88 4.15
C LEU A 174 10.60 -11.68 2.92
N PHE A 175 11.20 -11.34 1.78
CA PHE A 175 10.47 -10.79 0.65
C PHE A 175 10.14 -11.82 -0.43
N GLY A 176 8.94 -11.67 -1.00
CA GLY A 176 8.47 -12.37 -2.19
C GLY A 176 8.18 -11.40 -3.34
N ASP A 177 7.56 -11.91 -4.40
CA ASP A 177 7.33 -11.23 -5.66
C ASP A 177 5.85 -11.22 -6.03
N GLY A 178 5.35 -10.11 -6.57
CA GLY A 178 3.97 -10.04 -7.02
C GLY A 178 3.57 -8.67 -7.57
N ALA A 179 2.34 -8.63 -8.09
CA ALA A 179 1.73 -7.43 -8.63
C ALA A 179 0.24 -7.39 -8.32
N SER A 180 -0.31 -6.19 -8.18
CA SER A 180 -1.76 -5.98 -8.15
C SER A 180 -2.18 -4.85 -9.09
N ALA A 181 -3.42 -4.90 -9.56
CA ALA A 181 -4.00 -3.84 -10.36
C ALA A 181 -5.43 -3.54 -9.90
N PHE A 182 -5.79 -2.27 -9.98
CA PHE A 182 -7.10 -1.74 -9.64
C PHE A 182 -7.56 -0.84 -10.78
N ILE A 183 -8.79 -1.05 -11.26
CA ILE A 183 -9.40 -0.12 -12.22
C ILE A 183 -10.30 0.82 -11.42
N LEU A 184 -9.98 2.11 -11.50
CA LEU A 184 -10.73 3.17 -10.86
C LEU A 184 -11.51 3.96 -11.92
N ARG A 185 -12.70 4.40 -11.54
CA ARG A 185 -13.57 5.18 -12.44
C ARG A 185 -14.25 6.32 -11.70
N SER A 186 -14.48 7.42 -12.42
CA SER A 186 -15.37 8.48 -11.96
C SER A 186 -16.80 7.97 -11.80
N THR A 187 -17.44 8.34 -10.70
CA THR A 187 -18.85 8.02 -10.41
C THR A 187 -19.73 9.26 -10.33
N ALA A 188 -19.25 10.41 -10.82
CA ALA A 188 -19.91 11.72 -10.71
C ALA A 188 -21.29 11.79 -11.39
N ASN A 189 -21.58 10.93 -12.38
CA ASN A 189 -22.80 10.99 -13.18
C ASN A 189 -23.67 9.74 -12.97
N ASN A 190 -24.34 9.62 -11.81
CA ASN A 190 -25.31 8.54 -11.52
C ASN A 190 -24.77 7.11 -11.73
N TYR A 191 -23.54 6.85 -11.27
CA TYR A 191 -22.97 5.52 -11.32
C TYR A 191 -23.80 4.55 -10.48
N SER A 192 -24.56 3.70 -11.13
CA SER A 192 -25.37 2.62 -10.51
C SER A 192 -24.58 1.30 -10.41
N GLY A 193 -23.28 1.34 -10.69
CA GLY A 193 -22.42 0.16 -10.81
C GLY A 193 -22.02 -0.46 -9.48
N LYS A 194 -21.40 -1.64 -9.60
CA LYS A 194 -20.77 -2.37 -8.50
C LYS A 194 -19.39 -1.73 -8.23
N GLY A 195 -18.97 -1.63 -6.96
CA GLY A 195 -17.64 -1.13 -6.62
C GLY A 195 -17.57 -0.57 -5.21
N TYR A 196 -16.41 -0.02 -4.91
CA TYR A 196 -16.11 0.62 -3.64
C TYR A 196 -15.64 2.05 -3.88
N GLY A 197 -16.40 3.01 -3.37
CA GLY A 197 -16.01 4.42 -3.37
C GLY A 197 -14.83 4.68 -2.46
N LEU A 198 -13.86 5.48 -2.94
CA LEU A 198 -12.73 5.90 -2.13
C LEU A 198 -13.18 6.96 -1.12
N GLY A 199 -12.79 6.76 0.13
CA GLY A 199 -12.85 7.80 1.15
C GLY A 199 -11.64 8.74 1.09
N GLU A 200 -11.43 9.47 2.17
CA GLU A 200 -10.29 10.35 2.33
C GLU A 200 -9.02 9.55 2.66
N PHE A 201 -7.88 10.01 2.14
CA PHE A 201 -6.57 9.48 2.51
C PHE A 201 -5.89 10.39 3.52
N LEU A 202 -5.25 9.77 4.51
CA LEU A 202 -4.48 10.43 5.57
C LEU A 202 -3.02 10.00 5.42
N PHE A 203 -2.10 10.97 5.44
CA PHE A 203 -0.67 10.70 5.30
C PHE A 203 0.15 11.39 6.37
N GLY A 204 1.33 10.83 6.65
CA GLY A 204 2.33 11.45 7.50
C GLY A 204 3.71 10.81 7.34
N CYS A 205 4.69 11.44 7.95
CA CYS A 205 6.06 10.97 7.98
C CYS A 205 6.65 11.19 9.38
N ALA A 206 7.23 10.13 9.96
CA ALA A 206 7.97 10.20 11.21
C ALA A 206 9.47 10.17 10.90
N GLY A 207 10.00 11.26 10.33
CA GLY A 207 11.36 11.39 9.82
C GLY A 207 12.47 11.04 10.82
N GLN A 208 12.20 11.12 12.14
CA GLN A 208 13.15 10.67 13.16
C GLN A 208 13.49 9.16 13.09
N TYR A 209 12.70 8.38 12.38
CA TYR A 209 12.95 6.95 12.12
C TYR A 209 13.58 6.67 10.75
N ALA A 210 13.98 7.68 10.00
CA ALA A 210 14.58 7.51 8.67
C ALA A 210 15.85 6.63 8.69
N ALA A 211 16.58 6.65 9.81
CA ALA A 211 17.78 5.82 9.99
C ALA A 211 17.48 4.39 10.50
N ALA A 212 16.24 4.04 10.83
CA ALA A 212 15.90 2.73 11.37
C ALA A 212 15.93 1.61 10.32
N ILE A 213 15.76 1.98 9.05
CA ILE A 213 15.98 1.09 7.91
C ILE A 213 16.69 1.87 6.81
N GLN A 214 17.84 1.40 6.41
CA GLN A 214 18.63 1.97 5.31
C GLN A 214 19.21 0.82 4.49
N VAL A 215 19.08 0.93 3.18
CA VAL A 215 19.70 0.02 2.23
C VAL A 215 20.66 0.85 1.39
N SER A 216 21.90 0.43 1.30
CA SER A 216 22.93 1.05 0.48
C SER A 216 23.62 -0.02 -0.35
N GLU A 217 23.98 0.31 -1.58
CA GLU A 217 24.75 -0.58 -2.44
C GLU A 217 26.24 -0.22 -2.38
N SER A 218 27.07 -1.23 -2.14
CA SER A 218 28.52 -1.13 -2.19
C SER A 218 29.02 -1.29 -3.61
N LYS A 219 30.28 -0.90 -3.88
CA LYS A 219 30.89 -0.97 -5.24
C LYS A 219 30.94 -2.38 -5.84
N ASP A 220 30.93 -3.42 -5.02
CA ASP A 220 30.89 -4.82 -5.43
C ASP A 220 29.47 -5.38 -5.63
N GLY A 221 28.43 -4.51 -5.59
CA GLY A 221 27.04 -4.89 -5.78
C GLY A 221 26.37 -5.52 -4.56
N ARG A 222 27.07 -5.60 -3.42
CA ARG A 222 26.48 -6.06 -2.16
C ARG A 222 25.62 -4.98 -1.53
N LEU A 223 24.57 -5.38 -0.83
CA LEU A 223 23.70 -4.50 -0.09
C LEU A 223 24.08 -4.43 1.37
N GLY A 224 24.48 -3.26 1.82
CA GLY A 224 24.56 -2.93 3.23
C GLY A 224 23.18 -2.60 3.76
N VAL A 225 22.65 -3.44 4.64
CA VAL A 225 21.34 -3.23 5.26
C VAL A 225 21.54 -2.86 6.72
N LYS A 226 21.16 -1.63 7.08
CA LYS A 226 20.99 -1.23 8.47
C LYS A 226 19.51 -1.40 8.81
N PHE A 227 19.22 -2.30 9.75
CA PHE A 227 17.85 -2.65 10.10
C PHE A 227 17.73 -2.86 11.62
N ASP A 228 17.10 -1.90 12.30
CA ASP A 228 16.68 -2.05 13.69
C ASP A 228 15.23 -2.60 13.72
N GLY A 229 15.14 -3.92 13.58
CA GLY A 229 13.86 -4.62 13.47
C GLY A 229 12.97 -4.48 14.71
N GLU A 230 13.54 -4.34 15.92
CA GLU A 230 12.75 -4.23 17.15
C GLU A 230 12.18 -2.82 17.31
N ALA A 231 12.99 -1.79 17.20
CA ALA A 231 12.54 -0.40 17.27
C ALA A 231 11.54 -0.09 16.15
N LEU A 232 11.84 -0.55 14.92
CA LEU A 232 10.96 -0.36 13.76
C LEU A 232 9.62 -1.07 13.96
N SER A 233 9.60 -2.31 14.46
CA SER A 233 8.36 -3.08 14.69
C SER A 233 7.47 -2.40 15.73
N ARG A 234 8.03 -1.91 16.83
CA ARG A 234 7.28 -1.16 17.86
C ARG A 234 6.72 0.14 17.29
N ALA A 235 7.56 0.91 16.59
CA ALA A 235 7.14 2.16 15.96
C ALA A 235 6.05 1.92 14.89
N ALA A 236 6.21 0.86 14.09
CA ALA A 236 5.26 0.48 13.05
C ALA A 236 3.88 0.15 13.61
N ILE A 237 3.79 -0.73 14.61
CA ILE A 237 2.51 -1.13 15.23
C ILE A 237 1.81 0.09 15.84
N THR A 238 2.54 0.92 16.59
CA THR A 238 1.97 2.13 17.18
C THR A 238 1.47 3.12 16.11
N ARG A 239 2.20 3.28 15.00
CA ARG A 239 1.79 4.18 13.92
C ARG A 239 0.61 3.64 13.13
N MET A 240 0.59 2.35 12.82
CA MET A 240 -0.52 1.70 12.13
C MET A 240 -1.82 1.79 12.97
N GLU A 241 -1.74 1.53 14.26
CA GLU A 241 -2.89 1.69 15.16
C GLU A 241 -3.40 3.14 15.17
N LYS A 242 -2.51 4.13 15.27
CA LYS A 242 -2.90 5.55 15.20
C LYS A 242 -3.52 5.92 13.85
N VAL A 243 -3.00 5.39 12.75
CA VAL A 243 -3.59 5.58 11.42
C VAL A 243 -5.01 5.00 11.37
N ILE A 244 -5.20 3.75 11.84
CA ILE A 244 -6.52 3.11 11.88
C ILE A 244 -7.48 3.90 12.78
N THR A 245 -7.02 4.40 13.93
CA THR A 245 -7.81 5.27 14.80
C THR A 245 -8.20 6.57 14.11
N SER A 246 -7.28 7.17 13.37
CA SER A 246 -7.57 8.40 12.62
C SER A 246 -8.55 8.15 11.47
N VAL A 247 -8.43 7.02 10.77
CA VAL A 247 -9.39 6.59 9.75
C VAL A 247 -10.78 6.39 10.37
N GLU A 248 -10.88 5.71 11.51
CA GLU A 248 -12.13 5.52 12.24
C GLU A 248 -12.78 6.86 12.63
N LEU A 249 -12.00 7.78 13.20
CA LEU A 249 -12.48 9.09 13.60
C LEU A 249 -12.95 9.96 12.43
N ARG A 250 -12.20 9.95 11.33
CA ARG A 250 -12.49 10.76 10.14
C ARG A 250 -13.65 10.19 9.32
N SER A 251 -13.71 8.89 9.18
CA SER A 251 -14.79 8.22 8.44
C SER A 251 -16.10 8.12 9.21
N GLY A 252 -16.06 8.18 10.54
CA GLY A 252 -17.19 7.86 11.41
C GLY A 252 -17.57 6.36 11.39
N ILE A 253 -16.74 5.51 10.82
CA ILE A 253 -16.97 4.06 10.69
C ILE A 253 -16.22 3.35 11.82
N ALA A 254 -16.95 2.67 12.70
CA ALA A 254 -16.32 1.89 13.75
C ALA A 254 -15.47 0.75 13.20
N ARG A 255 -14.22 0.60 13.66
CA ARG A 255 -13.28 -0.46 13.19
C ARG A 255 -13.84 -1.87 13.34
N GLY A 256 -14.72 -2.11 14.33
CA GLY A 256 -15.40 -3.39 14.51
C GLY A 256 -16.50 -3.68 13.49
N SER A 257 -16.93 -2.69 12.70
CA SER A 257 -17.96 -2.83 11.66
C SER A 257 -17.40 -3.02 10.24
N VAL A 258 -16.07 -2.91 10.03
CA VAL A 258 -15.48 -3.10 8.71
C VAL A 258 -15.45 -4.55 8.28
N GLY A 259 -15.50 -4.79 6.97
CA GLY A 259 -15.42 -6.12 6.37
C GLY A 259 -13.99 -6.64 6.21
N GLY A 260 -13.00 -5.75 6.29
CA GLY A 260 -11.58 -6.11 6.16
C GLY A 260 -10.64 -4.95 6.38
N PHE A 261 -9.40 -5.29 6.73
CA PHE A 261 -8.27 -4.38 6.82
C PHE A 261 -7.26 -4.73 5.73
N ALA A 262 -7.16 -3.89 4.73
CA ALA A 262 -6.12 -3.99 3.71
C ALA A 262 -4.89 -3.22 4.19
N THR A 263 -3.94 -3.93 4.80
CA THR A 263 -2.75 -3.32 5.39
C THR A 263 -1.48 -3.84 4.75
N HIS A 264 -0.42 -3.03 4.81
CA HIS A 264 0.90 -3.58 4.62
C HIS A 264 1.20 -4.67 5.66
N GLN A 265 1.78 -5.78 5.21
CA GLN A 265 2.05 -6.97 6.03
C GLN A 265 3.53 -7.34 5.92
N PRO A 266 4.40 -6.79 6.75
CA PRO A 266 5.80 -7.17 6.76
C PRO A 266 5.99 -8.66 7.08
N ASN A 267 5.15 -9.19 7.96
CA ASN A 267 5.02 -10.60 8.29
C ASN A 267 3.74 -10.87 9.09
N PRO A 268 3.26 -12.13 9.15
CA PRO A 268 2.05 -12.52 9.87
C PRO A 268 2.03 -12.19 11.37
N ARG A 269 3.19 -12.24 12.04
CA ARG A 269 3.25 -11.94 13.48
C ARG A 269 2.98 -10.47 13.78
N LEU A 270 3.50 -9.56 12.95
CA LEU A 270 3.20 -8.13 13.09
C LEU A 270 1.73 -7.83 12.80
N VAL A 271 1.12 -8.53 11.83
CA VAL A 271 -0.33 -8.42 11.57
C VAL A 271 -1.15 -8.87 12.78
N ALA A 272 -0.77 -10.00 13.41
CA ALA A 272 -1.45 -10.49 14.63
C ALA A 272 -1.32 -9.51 15.80
N LEU A 273 -0.15 -8.89 15.97
CA LEU A 273 0.06 -7.84 16.98
C LEU A 273 -0.78 -6.60 16.69
N LEU A 274 -0.86 -6.18 15.43
CA LEU A 274 -1.69 -5.05 15.02
C LEU A 274 -3.17 -5.33 15.29
N ALA A 275 -3.68 -6.51 14.92
CA ALA A 275 -5.05 -6.92 15.18
C ALA A 275 -5.38 -6.86 16.68
N LYS A 276 -4.47 -7.39 17.53
CA LYS A 276 -4.59 -7.33 18.99
C LYS A 276 -4.59 -5.89 19.50
N GLN A 277 -3.68 -5.03 19.01
CA GLN A 277 -3.58 -3.64 19.41
C GLN A 277 -4.84 -2.84 19.03
N CYS A 278 -5.41 -3.13 17.86
CA CYS A 278 -6.66 -2.51 17.39
C CYS A 278 -7.93 -3.09 18.05
N GLY A 279 -7.83 -4.17 18.80
CA GLY A 279 -8.98 -4.85 19.41
C GLY A 279 -9.93 -5.48 18.41
N VAL A 280 -9.41 -5.94 17.24
CA VAL A 280 -10.20 -6.56 16.17
C VAL A 280 -9.74 -7.99 15.91
N SER A 281 -10.61 -8.79 15.27
CA SER A 281 -10.27 -10.17 14.92
C SER A 281 -9.16 -10.23 13.86
N LEU A 282 -8.18 -11.11 14.03
CA LEU A 282 -7.16 -11.40 13.02
C LEU A 282 -7.76 -11.86 11.68
N SER A 283 -8.94 -12.50 11.71
CA SER A 283 -9.62 -12.97 10.49
C SER A 283 -10.09 -11.82 9.57
N THR A 284 -10.11 -10.58 10.05
CA THR A 284 -10.41 -9.40 9.23
C THR A 284 -9.21 -8.92 8.39
N PHE A 285 -8.02 -9.49 8.62
CA PHE A 285 -6.82 -9.23 7.83
C PHE A 285 -6.57 -10.39 6.86
N PRO A 286 -6.65 -10.18 5.54
CA PRO A 286 -6.31 -11.22 4.57
C PRO A 286 -4.87 -11.70 4.77
N PRO A 287 -4.60 -13.03 4.86
CA PRO A 287 -3.28 -13.55 5.27
C PRO A 287 -2.27 -13.63 4.11
N ILE A 288 -1.94 -12.51 3.47
CA ILE A 288 -1.08 -12.47 2.27
C ILE A 288 0.36 -12.90 2.61
N ALA A 289 0.98 -12.27 3.60
CA ALA A 289 2.40 -12.51 3.89
C ALA A 289 2.70 -13.93 4.42
N ARG A 290 1.69 -14.68 4.85
CA ARG A 290 1.88 -16.05 5.37
C ARG A 290 2.41 -17.01 4.31
N VAL A 291 1.91 -16.88 3.08
CA VAL A 291 2.18 -17.84 1.99
C VAL A 291 2.97 -17.22 0.84
N SER A 292 3.17 -15.91 0.84
CA SER A 292 3.87 -15.21 -0.24
C SER A 292 5.06 -14.37 0.24
N GLY A 293 5.26 -14.21 1.55
CA GLY A 293 6.25 -13.30 2.12
C GLY A 293 5.80 -11.84 2.11
N ASN A 294 6.72 -10.94 2.47
CA ASN A 294 6.54 -9.51 2.31
C ASN A 294 6.69 -9.15 0.83
N LEU A 295 5.69 -8.56 0.24
CA LEU A 295 5.61 -8.27 -1.19
C LEU A 295 5.74 -6.75 -1.47
N GLY A 296 6.41 -6.00 -0.58
CA GLY A 296 6.60 -4.57 -0.74
C GLY A 296 5.27 -3.80 -0.87
N SER A 297 5.20 -2.93 -1.87
CA SER A 297 3.99 -2.14 -2.18
C SER A 297 2.78 -3.00 -2.51
N PHE A 298 3.01 -4.16 -3.12
CA PHE A 298 1.96 -5.13 -3.46
C PHE A 298 1.31 -5.77 -2.24
N THR A 299 1.97 -5.86 -1.07
CA THR A 299 1.35 -6.55 0.08
C THR A 299 0.01 -5.92 0.48
N CYS A 300 -0.06 -4.58 0.52
CA CYS A 300 -1.31 -3.86 0.76
C CYS A 300 -2.30 -4.08 -0.40
N GLY A 301 -1.82 -4.12 -1.64
CA GLY A 301 -2.63 -4.36 -2.84
C GLY A 301 -3.24 -5.75 -2.87
N GLY A 302 -2.46 -6.79 -2.55
CA GLY A 302 -2.96 -8.16 -2.41
C GLY A 302 -4.01 -8.28 -1.31
N ALA A 303 -3.77 -7.64 -0.15
CA ALA A 303 -4.74 -7.61 0.94
C ALA A 303 -6.03 -6.86 0.54
N LEU A 304 -5.93 -5.77 -0.20
CA LEU A 304 -7.09 -5.04 -0.73
C LEU A 304 -7.86 -5.89 -1.74
N HIS A 305 -7.18 -6.54 -2.68
CA HIS A 305 -7.81 -7.46 -3.63
C HIS A 305 -8.60 -8.56 -2.92
N GLU A 306 -7.99 -9.23 -1.94
CA GLU A 306 -8.65 -10.29 -1.19
C GLU A 306 -9.85 -9.79 -0.38
N ALA A 307 -9.76 -8.60 0.24
CA ALA A 307 -10.87 -7.97 0.94
C ALA A 307 -12.04 -7.67 -0.01
N LEU A 308 -11.75 -7.09 -1.19
CA LEU A 308 -12.74 -6.82 -2.24
C LEU A 308 -13.36 -8.11 -2.79
N ARG A 309 -12.55 -9.15 -3.03
CA ARG A 309 -12.99 -10.47 -3.48
C ARG A 309 -13.90 -11.15 -2.44
N SER A 310 -13.54 -11.08 -1.17
CA SER A 310 -14.38 -11.58 -0.07
C SER A 310 -15.72 -10.85 -0.02
N ALA A 311 -15.69 -9.52 -0.10
CA ALA A 311 -16.87 -8.69 -0.10
C ALA A 311 -17.78 -8.94 -1.32
N SER A 312 -17.20 -9.25 -2.50
CA SER A 312 -17.97 -9.53 -3.71
C SER A 312 -18.86 -10.79 -3.60
N ARG A 313 -18.50 -11.71 -2.71
CA ARG A 313 -19.27 -12.92 -2.41
C ARG A 313 -20.45 -12.68 -1.47
N GLN A 314 -20.49 -11.52 -0.81
CA GLN A 314 -21.57 -11.13 0.07
C GLN A 314 -22.78 -10.61 -0.73
N PRO A 315 -24.02 -10.84 -0.26
CA PRO A 315 -25.20 -10.22 -0.84
C PRO A 315 -25.06 -8.68 -0.85
N ARG A 316 -25.72 -8.04 -1.82
CA ARG A 316 -25.85 -6.58 -1.82
C ARG A 316 -26.49 -6.13 -0.51
N GLY A 317 -26.03 -5.04 0.06
CA GLY A 317 -26.46 -4.52 1.36
C GLY A 317 -25.82 -5.18 2.59
N ALA A 318 -25.17 -6.36 2.42
CA ALA A 318 -24.36 -7.00 3.47
C ALA A 318 -22.87 -6.65 3.40
N ARG A 319 -22.43 -6.00 2.33
CA ARG A 319 -21.04 -5.57 2.14
C ARG A 319 -20.70 -4.49 3.15
N ARG A 320 -19.48 -4.56 3.66
CA ARG A 320 -18.98 -3.66 4.71
C ARG A 320 -17.83 -2.82 4.18
N PRO A 321 -17.59 -1.64 4.77
CA PRO A 321 -16.42 -0.82 4.47
C PRO A 321 -15.11 -1.60 4.65
N ILE A 322 -14.05 -1.17 3.96
CA ILE A 322 -12.70 -1.70 4.08
C ILE A 322 -11.80 -0.56 4.55
N PHE A 323 -10.99 -0.78 5.59
CA PHE A 323 -9.96 0.15 6.01
C PHE A 323 -8.63 -0.19 5.35
N LEU A 324 -7.93 0.86 4.92
CA LEU A 324 -6.58 0.82 4.38
C LEU A 324 -5.61 1.39 5.40
N ALA A 325 -4.47 0.74 5.61
CA ALA A 325 -3.37 1.34 6.35
C ALA A 325 -2.04 0.75 5.88
N SER A 326 -1.07 1.60 5.63
CA SER A 326 0.26 1.18 5.20
C SER A 326 1.33 2.06 5.80
N LEU A 327 2.55 1.55 5.80
CA LEU A 327 3.74 2.29 6.16
C LEU A 327 4.92 1.82 5.31
N GLY A 328 5.88 2.70 5.16
CA GLY A 328 7.11 2.46 4.42
C GLY A 328 8.33 3.02 5.15
N PRO A 329 9.53 2.76 4.62
CA PRO A 329 10.76 3.37 5.15
C PRO A 329 10.65 4.88 5.29
N GLY A 330 11.29 5.44 6.32
CA GLY A 330 11.28 6.89 6.48
C GLY A 330 10.73 7.49 7.77
N LEU A 331 9.93 6.99 8.54
CA LEU A 331 8.80 6.07 8.53
C LEU A 331 7.59 6.77 7.90
N LEU A 332 7.34 6.54 6.64
CA LEU A 332 6.13 7.01 5.97
C LEU A 332 4.94 6.20 6.47
N PHE A 333 3.78 6.82 6.62
CA PHE A 333 2.57 6.11 7.00
C PHE A 333 1.34 6.79 6.38
N GLY A 334 0.32 6.00 6.14
CA GLY A 334 -0.95 6.51 5.62
C GLY A 334 -2.08 5.51 5.76
N GLY A 335 -3.29 5.99 5.60
CA GLY A 335 -4.50 5.19 5.62
C GLY A 335 -5.64 5.86 4.90
N GLY A 336 -6.72 5.12 4.76
CA GLY A 336 -7.94 5.56 4.12
C GLY A 336 -9.03 4.51 4.29
N TRP A 337 -10.16 4.71 3.65
CA TRP A 337 -11.27 3.77 3.70
C TRP A 337 -11.97 3.66 2.35
N LEU A 338 -12.67 2.55 2.19
CA LEU A 338 -13.54 2.31 1.05
C LEU A 338 -14.94 2.00 1.53
N ILE A 339 -15.95 2.53 0.82
CA ILE A 339 -17.36 2.34 1.13
C ILE A 339 -18.03 1.60 -0.05
N PRO A 340 -18.76 0.51 0.18
CA PRO A 340 -19.49 -0.18 -0.88
C PRO A 340 -20.63 0.71 -1.40
N HIS A 341 -20.84 0.77 -2.71
CA HIS A 341 -21.90 1.58 -3.33
C HIS A 341 -23.32 1.09 -3.02
N ASP A 342 -23.45 -0.17 -2.66
CA ASP A 342 -24.72 -0.85 -2.37
C ASP A 342 -24.97 -1.06 -0.87
N GLY A 343 -24.16 -0.43 -0.02
CA GLY A 343 -24.27 -0.47 1.43
C GLY A 343 -24.77 0.86 1.99
N ALA A 344 -25.86 0.83 2.75
CA ALA A 344 -26.39 2.01 3.48
C ALA A 344 -25.51 2.36 4.70
N VAL A 345 -24.24 2.68 4.50
CA VAL A 345 -23.42 3.31 5.53
C VAL A 345 -23.39 4.81 5.23
N ARG A 346 -24.37 5.53 5.75
CA ARG A 346 -24.25 7.00 5.86
C ARG A 346 -23.20 7.27 6.93
N PRO A 347 -22.13 8.04 6.64
CA PRO A 347 -21.29 8.56 7.71
C PRO A 347 -22.18 9.32 8.67
N ALA A 348 -22.01 9.08 9.97
CA ALA A 348 -22.69 9.88 10.99
C ALA A 348 -22.32 11.34 10.74
N ALA A 349 -23.32 12.22 10.68
CA ALA A 349 -23.10 13.64 10.50
C ALA A 349 -22.07 14.11 11.54
N SER A 350 -20.97 14.67 11.08
CA SER A 350 -19.86 15.08 11.95
C SER A 350 -20.32 16.17 12.90
N SER A 351 -20.57 15.80 14.14
CA SER A 351 -20.68 16.77 15.22
C SER A 351 -19.26 17.18 15.62
N ARG A 352 -18.88 18.41 15.26
CA ARG A 352 -17.73 19.21 15.73
C ARG A 352 -16.33 18.60 15.48
N SER A 353 -15.52 19.34 14.78
CA SER A 353 -14.08 19.18 14.59
C SER A 353 -13.36 18.86 15.90
N LYS A 354 -12.89 17.61 16.05
CA LYS A 354 -11.91 17.27 17.09
C LYS A 354 -10.50 17.42 16.52
N PRO A 355 -9.50 17.84 17.31
CA PRO A 355 -8.15 18.07 16.82
C PRO A 355 -7.53 16.80 16.28
N ASN A 356 -6.72 16.95 15.23
CA ASN A 356 -5.99 15.88 14.56
C ASN A 356 -5.08 15.13 15.54
N PRO A 357 -5.31 13.85 15.87
CA PRO A 357 -4.49 13.12 16.83
C PRO A 357 -3.09 12.76 16.30
N LEU A 358 -2.80 13.03 15.01
CA LEU A 358 -1.46 12.87 14.43
C LEU A 358 -0.54 14.06 14.75
N GLY A 359 -0.92 14.93 15.71
CA GLY A 359 -0.29 16.19 16.08
C GLY A 359 1.22 16.23 15.89
N HIS A 360 1.66 17.20 15.10
CA HIS A 360 3.04 17.63 15.13
C HIS A 360 3.35 18.17 16.55
N PRO A 361 4.43 17.70 17.21
CA PRO A 361 4.99 18.47 18.31
C PRO A 361 5.41 19.83 17.73
N ALA A 362 5.02 20.92 18.38
CA ALA A 362 5.44 22.26 18.01
C ALA A 362 6.94 22.27 17.74
N ALA A 363 7.34 22.83 16.60
CA ALA A 363 8.72 23.05 16.26
C ALA A 363 9.36 23.84 17.40
N ARG A 364 10.20 23.19 18.20
CA ARG A 364 11.16 23.88 19.05
C ARG A 364 12.28 24.32 18.12
N ASP A 365 12.55 25.62 18.15
CA ASP A 365 13.61 26.27 17.42
C ASP A 365 14.92 25.50 17.56
N CYS A 366 15.37 24.86 16.48
CA CYS A 366 16.73 24.42 16.31
C CYS A 366 17.48 25.55 15.59
N GLU A 367 17.98 26.52 16.32
CA GLU A 367 19.05 27.37 15.80
C GLU A 367 20.33 26.53 15.60
N PRO A 368 20.93 26.54 14.43
CA PRO A 368 22.22 25.87 14.21
C PRO A 368 23.31 26.72 14.90
N LYS A 369 23.92 26.19 15.98
CA LYS A 369 25.15 26.74 16.53
C LYS A 369 26.25 26.55 15.49
N LEU A 370 26.69 27.66 14.90
CA LEU A 370 27.94 27.76 14.13
C LEU A 370 29.14 27.42 15.03
N PRO A 371 30.14 26.66 14.56
CA PRO A 371 31.34 26.40 15.33
C PRO A 371 32.19 27.67 15.40
N ASN A 372 32.56 28.05 16.60
CA ASN A 372 33.58 29.10 16.86
C ASN A 372 34.90 28.69 16.22
N LYS A 373 35.42 29.56 15.36
CA LYS A 373 36.82 29.55 14.96
C LYS A 373 37.65 30.11 16.13
N ASN A 374 38.53 29.31 16.64
CA ASN A 374 39.88 29.69 17.15
C ASN A 374 40.83 28.53 16.79
#